data_be8585ff1ab525b4dbcb016af8f15a10
#
_entry.id   be8585ff1ab525b4dbcb016af8f15a10
#
_cell.length_a   1.000
_cell.length_b   1.000
_cell.length_c   1.000
_cell.angle_alpha   90.00
_cell.angle_beta   90.00
_cell.angle_gamma   90.00
#
_symmetry.space_group_name_H-M   'P 1'
#
loop_
_entity.id
_entity.type
_entity.pdbx_description
1 polymer ?
#
loop_
_entity_poly.entity_id
_entity_poly.type
_entity_poly.pdbx_seq_one_letter_code
_entity_poly.pdbx_strand_id
1 'polypeptide(L)'
;LAQNNMQKDNAALKRYKNDVFTNIDSLIDIPYGEAINLKGENEKLLLNLFMPPAVDTVKKRPMVIFIHGGGFRNNNKSSSISNKLGIRLGKKGFVVASIDYRLGIATTNTNKDYHEAMYRAQQDARAAVRFFRKNASKYGIDENQIFLAGSSAGSMTALSVAYMDQD
;
A
#
# COMPACT_ATOMS: atom_id res chain seq x y z
N LEU A 1 36.71 15.00 4.60
CA LEU A 1 35.62 14.73 5.56
C LEU A 1 34.43 15.70 5.35
N ALA A 2 34.67 17.02 5.21
CA ALA A 2 33.60 18.02 5.02
C ALA A 2 32.86 17.90 3.66
N GLN A 3 33.57 17.63 2.57
CA GLN A 3 32.98 17.42 1.25
C GLN A 3 32.09 16.17 1.19
N ASN A 4 32.48 15.08 1.86
CA ASN A 4 31.64 13.87 1.95
C ASN A 4 30.35 14.08 2.76
N ASN A 5 30.37 14.97 3.76
CA ASN A 5 29.18 15.30 4.53
C ASN A 5 28.21 16.18 3.72
N MET A 6 28.70 17.20 3.02
CA MET A 6 27.86 18.05 2.14
C MET A 6 27.21 17.24 1.00
N GLN A 7 27.88 16.21 0.47
CA GLN A 7 27.34 15.37 -0.60
C GLN A 7 26.25 14.41 -0.08
N LYS A 8 26.40 13.91 1.16
CA LYS A 8 25.37 13.12 1.86
C LYS A 8 24.15 13.96 2.22
N ASP A 9 24.33 15.19 2.67
CA ASP A 9 23.24 16.10 2.99
C ASP A 9 22.44 16.51 1.75
N ASN A 10 23.09 16.75 0.62
CA ASN A 10 22.42 17.03 -0.66
C ASN A 10 21.64 15.81 -1.21
N ALA A 11 22.11 14.60 -1.00
CA ALA A 11 21.38 13.38 -1.39
C ALA A 11 20.16 13.14 -0.50
N ALA A 12 20.28 13.39 0.81
CA ALA A 12 19.17 13.30 1.76
C ALA A 12 18.07 14.33 1.47
N LEU A 13 18.43 15.56 1.09
CA LEU A 13 17.50 16.63 0.73
C LEU A 13 16.73 16.37 -0.58
N LYS A 14 17.24 15.50 -1.45
CA LYS A 14 16.59 15.14 -2.72
C LYS A 14 15.68 13.91 -2.59
N ARG A 15 15.96 13.02 -1.62
CA ARG A 15 15.20 11.81 -1.39
C ARG A 15 13.76 12.13 -1.01
N TYR A 16 12.84 11.32 -1.46
CA TYR A 16 11.38 11.44 -1.31
C TYR A 16 10.72 12.58 -2.11
N LYS A 17 11.50 13.57 -2.56
CA LYS A 17 11.03 14.64 -3.43
C LYS A 17 11.34 14.36 -4.91
N ASN A 18 12.57 13.99 -5.21
CA ASN A 18 13.07 13.74 -6.57
C ASN A 18 13.36 12.25 -6.76
N ASP A 19 13.46 11.81 -8.01
CA ASP A 19 13.95 10.47 -8.32
C ASP A 19 15.44 10.38 -7.95
N VAL A 20 15.76 9.43 -7.06
CA VAL A 20 17.13 9.15 -6.61
C VAL A 20 17.62 7.79 -7.13
N PHE A 21 16.71 7.01 -7.72
CA PHE A 21 17.01 5.74 -8.38
C PHE A 21 16.45 5.71 -9.79
N THR A 22 17.18 5.09 -10.70
CA THR A 22 16.73 4.82 -12.09
C THR A 22 15.82 3.60 -12.15
N ASN A 23 16.09 2.59 -11.32
CA ASN A 23 15.38 1.32 -11.23
C ASN A 23 14.77 1.11 -9.85
N ILE A 24 13.86 0.17 -9.75
CA ILE A 24 13.26 -0.32 -8.51
C ILE A 24 13.24 -1.84 -8.51
N ASP A 25 13.13 -2.44 -7.33
CA ASP A 25 12.82 -3.85 -7.16
C ASP A 25 11.33 -4.03 -6.91
N SER A 26 10.77 -5.15 -7.36
CA SER A 26 9.36 -5.48 -7.11
C SER A 26 9.21 -6.94 -6.71
N LEU A 27 8.28 -7.18 -5.77
CA LEU A 27 7.81 -8.50 -5.37
C LEU A 27 6.32 -8.58 -5.64
N ILE A 28 5.89 -9.65 -6.28
CA ILE A 28 4.52 -9.81 -6.77
C ILE A 28 3.84 -10.93 -6.00
N ASP A 29 2.51 -10.79 -5.79
CA ASP A 29 1.64 -11.81 -5.18
C ASP A 29 2.06 -12.24 -3.77
N ILE A 30 2.50 -11.27 -2.95
CA ILE A 30 2.80 -11.53 -1.54
C ILE A 30 1.50 -11.70 -0.77
N PRO A 31 1.26 -12.83 -0.08
CA PRO A 31 0.09 -12.98 0.79
C PRO A 31 0.27 -12.13 2.06
N TYR A 32 -0.74 -11.32 2.38
CA TYR A 32 -0.74 -10.52 3.60
C TYR A 32 -1.86 -10.89 4.59
N GLY A 33 -2.80 -11.72 4.15
CA GLY A 33 -3.90 -12.22 4.96
C GLY A 33 -4.84 -13.12 4.16
N GLU A 34 -5.89 -13.55 4.83
CA GLU A 34 -7.03 -14.26 4.22
C GLU A 34 -8.29 -13.94 5.02
N ALA A 35 -9.43 -13.95 4.37
CA ALA A 35 -10.73 -13.72 5.02
C ALA A 35 -11.88 -14.25 4.18
N ILE A 36 -13.05 -14.45 4.81
CA ILE A 36 -14.25 -14.91 4.14
C ILE A 36 -14.82 -13.78 3.25
N ASN A 37 -15.04 -14.10 1.99
CA ASN A 37 -15.58 -13.17 0.99
C ASN A 37 -17.13 -13.14 1.01
N LEU A 38 -17.73 -12.35 0.12
CA LEU A 38 -19.19 -12.21 0.01
C LEU A 38 -19.91 -13.53 -0.29
N LYS A 39 -19.23 -14.53 -0.89
CA LYS A 39 -19.79 -15.83 -1.23
C LYS A 39 -19.66 -16.86 -0.10
N GLY A 40 -19.03 -16.50 1.01
CA GLY A 40 -18.73 -17.42 2.11
C GLY A 40 -17.47 -18.26 1.90
N GLU A 41 -16.63 -17.92 0.92
CA GLU A 41 -15.39 -18.64 0.59
C GLU A 41 -14.18 -17.95 1.24
N ASN A 42 -13.17 -18.74 1.61
CA ASN A 42 -11.91 -18.18 2.08
C ASN A 42 -11.12 -17.60 0.91
N GLU A 43 -10.85 -16.30 0.96
CA GLU A 43 -10.14 -15.54 -0.08
C GLU A 43 -8.78 -15.10 0.43
N LYS A 44 -7.72 -15.46 -0.30
CA LYS A 44 -6.37 -14.97 -0.03
C LYS A 44 -6.23 -13.52 -0.45
N LEU A 45 -5.70 -12.70 0.44
CA LEU A 45 -5.42 -11.30 0.21
C LEU A 45 -3.97 -11.12 -0.22
N LEU A 46 -3.75 -10.65 -1.43
CA LEU A 46 -2.44 -10.51 -2.06
C LEU A 46 -2.05 -9.05 -2.22
N LEU A 47 -0.75 -8.79 -2.26
CA LEU A 47 -0.22 -7.47 -2.56
C LEU A 47 0.98 -7.56 -3.53
N ASN A 48 1.23 -6.46 -4.24
CA ASN A 48 2.47 -6.21 -4.96
C ASN A 48 3.27 -5.15 -4.22
N LEU A 49 4.57 -5.37 -4.07
CA LEU A 49 5.48 -4.49 -3.35
C LEU A 49 6.51 -3.92 -4.32
N PHE A 50 6.70 -2.60 -4.27
CA PHE A 50 7.68 -1.84 -5.04
C PHE A 50 8.63 -1.17 -4.07
N MET A 51 9.94 -1.36 -4.27
CA MET A 51 10.97 -0.92 -3.33
C MET A 51 12.13 -0.26 -4.08
N PRO A 52 12.89 0.63 -3.42
CA PRO A 52 14.21 1.02 -3.90
C PRO A 52 15.08 -0.22 -4.15
N PRO A 53 16.04 -0.14 -5.09
CA PRO A 53 16.89 -1.27 -5.43
C PRO A 53 17.74 -1.73 -4.23
N ALA A 54 18.17 -2.99 -4.24
CA ALA A 54 18.90 -3.61 -3.13
C ALA A 54 20.20 -2.87 -2.73
N VAL A 55 20.76 -2.05 -3.61
CA VAL A 55 21.91 -1.19 -3.31
C VAL A 55 21.59 -0.03 -2.35
N ASP A 56 20.30 0.26 -2.12
CA ASP A 56 19.88 1.29 -1.18
C ASP A 56 20.11 0.84 0.27
N THR A 57 20.95 1.57 0.99
CA THR A 57 21.37 1.24 2.35
C THR A 57 20.42 1.74 3.45
N VAL A 58 19.41 2.55 3.11
CA VAL A 58 18.42 3.04 4.08
C VAL A 58 17.57 1.89 4.60
N LYS A 59 17.46 1.75 5.92
CA LYS A 59 16.76 0.64 6.59
C LYS A 59 15.40 1.00 7.17
N LYS A 60 15.07 2.28 7.27
CA LYS A 60 13.79 2.80 7.75
C LYS A 60 13.22 3.75 6.72
N ARG A 61 12.43 3.22 5.80
CA ARG A 61 11.82 3.98 4.71
C ARG A 61 10.35 4.25 5.00
N PRO A 62 9.85 5.43 4.68
CA PRO A 62 8.41 5.67 4.68
C PRO A 62 7.73 4.74 3.67
N MET A 63 6.55 4.27 4.03
CA MET A 63 5.77 3.34 3.24
C MET A 63 4.44 3.96 2.82
N VAL A 64 4.01 3.66 1.59
CA VAL A 64 2.66 3.96 1.10
C VAL A 64 1.94 2.65 0.78
N ILE A 65 0.77 2.43 1.37
CA ILE A 65 -0.14 1.35 0.99
C ILE A 65 -1.21 1.96 0.07
N PHE A 66 -1.21 1.54 -1.18
CA PHE A 66 -2.17 2.00 -2.17
C PHE A 66 -3.33 1.02 -2.32
N ILE A 67 -4.55 1.54 -2.26
CA ILE A 67 -5.81 0.82 -2.35
C ILE A 67 -6.50 1.22 -3.66
N HIS A 68 -6.70 0.26 -4.55
CA HIS A 68 -7.27 0.52 -5.87
C HIS A 68 -8.75 0.92 -5.81
N GLY A 69 -9.21 1.64 -6.83
CA GLY A 69 -10.63 1.92 -7.06
C GLY A 69 -11.34 0.74 -7.73
N GLY A 70 -12.56 0.97 -8.19
CA GLY A 70 -13.38 -0.03 -8.87
C GLY A 70 -14.75 -0.24 -8.23
N GLY A 71 -15.21 0.71 -7.40
CA GLY A 71 -16.54 0.72 -6.79
C GLY A 71 -16.79 -0.49 -5.89
N PHE A 72 -15.76 -1.08 -5.29
CA PHE A 72 -15.80 -2.33 -4.52
C PHE A 72 -16.27 -3.56 -5.32
N ARG A 73 -16.33 -3.48 -6.66
CA ARG A 73 -16.83 -4.55 -7.53
C ARG A 73 -15.77 -5.19 -8.41
N ASN A 74 -14.74 -4.43 -8.78
CA ASN A 74 -13.75 -4.87 -9.75
C ASN A 74 -12.39 -4.20 -9.51
N ASN A 75 -11.42 -4.53 -10.38
CA ASN A 75 -10.03 -4.07 -10.33
C ASN A 75 -9.18 -4.91 -9.36
N ASN A 76 -7.88 -4.60 -9.29
CA ASN A 76 -6.93 -5.35 -8.47
C ASN A 76 -5.63 -4.55 -8.23
N LYS A 77 -4.73 -5.11 -7.42
CA LYS A 77 -3.42 -4.58 -7.07
C LYS A 77 -2.50 -4.29 -8.27
N SER A 78 -2.75 -4.93 -9.42
CA SER A 78 -1.91 -4.78 -10.63
C SER A 78 -2.44 -3.71 -11.60
N SER A 79 -3.37 -2.86 -11.17
CA SER A 79 -3.91 -1.80 -12.01
C SER A 79 -2.80 -0.87 -12.53
N SER A 80 -3.03 -0.26 -13.70
CA SER A 80 -2.07 0.68 -14.31
C SER A 80 -1.71 1.85 -13.36
N ILE A 81 -2.69 2.34 -12.57
CA ILE A 81 -2.48 3.40 -11.58
C ILE A 81 -1.57 2.89 -10.46
N SER A 82 -1.85 1.70 -9.93
CA SER A 82 -1.05 1.07 -8.88
C SER A 82 0.41 0.91 -9.29
N ASN A 83 0.63 0.35 -10.48
CA ASN A 83 1.97 0.10 -10.99
C ASN A 83 2.75 1.40 -11.23
N LYS A 84 2.11 2.41 -11.87
CA LYS A 84 2.73 3.72 -12.11
C LYS A 84 3.11 4.41 -10.80
N LEU A 85 2.22 4.38 -9.79
CA LEU A 85 2.48 4.97 -8.48
C LEU A 85 3.62 4.25 -7.77
N GLY A 86 3.60 2.91 -7.75
CA GLY A 86 4.64 2.08 -7.14
C GLY A 86 6.02 2.37 -7.71
N ILE A 87 6.15 2.37 -9.04
CA ILE A 87 7.41 2.69 -9.73
C ILE A 87 7.87 4.12 -9.42
N ARG A 88 6.96 5.10 -9.53
CA ARG A 88 7.30 6.51 -9.33
C ARG A 88 7.77 6.81 -7.91
N LEU A 89 7.09 6.31 -6.90
CA LEU A 89 7.47 6.54 -5.50
C LEU A 89 8.67 5.67 -5.10
N GLY A 90 8.79 4.43 -5.60
CA GLY A 90 9.95 3.59 -5.39
C GLY A 90 11.25 4.26 -5.86
N LYS A 91 11.24 4.91 -7.04
CA LYS A 91 12.38 5.71 -7.53
C LYS A 91 12.75 6.88 -6.62
N LYS A 92 11.81 7.39 -5.84
CA LYS A 92 12.03 8.46 -4.85
C LYS A 92 12.51 7.94 -3.50
N GLY A 93 12.54 6.64 -3.30
CA GLY A 93 13.02 6.02 -2.06
C GLY A 93 11.94 5.52 -1.10
N PHE A 94 10.66 5.60 -1.47
CA PHE A 94 9.58 5.00 -0.71
C PHE A 94 9.50 3.49 -0.92
N VAL A 95 8.93 2.78 0.05
CA VAL A 95 8.37 1.45 -0.16
C VAL A 95 6.88 1.61 -0.45
N VAL A 96 6.37 0.95 -1.49
CA VAL A 96 4.96 1.07 -1.90
C VAL A 96 4.36 -0.32 -2.02
N ALA A 97 3.23 -0.56 -1.35
CA ALA A 97 2.42 -1.74 -1.57
C ALA A 97 1.13 -1.36 -2.30
N SER A 98 0.77 -2.11 -3.33
CA SER A 98 -0.58 -2.11 -3.86
C SER A 98 -1.29 -3.38 -3.41
N ILE A 99 -2.44 -3.26 -2.77
CA ILE A 99 -3.15 -4.38 -2.16
C ILE A 99 -4.41 -4.75 -2.95
N ASP A 100 -4.71 -6.06 -3.01
CA ASP A 100 -6.06 -6.54 -3.25
C ASP A 100 -6.86 -6.44 -1.95
N TYR A 101 -8.15 -6.30 -2.04
CA TYR A 101 -9.09 -6.38 -0.93
C TYR A 101 -10.36 -7.09 -1.40
N ARG A 102 -11.11 -7.71 -0.49
CA ARG A 102 -12.33 -8.46 -0.83
C ARG A 102 -13.35 -7.57 -1.54
N LEU A 103 -13.61 -7.93 -2.78
CA LEU A 103 -14.57 -7.27 -3.64
C LEU A 103 -15.96 -7.89 -3.51
N GLY A 104 -16.94 -7.18 -4.04
CA GLY A 104 -18.31 -7.64 -4.19
C GLY A 104 -19.30 -6.80 -3.38
N ILE A 105 -20.39 -6.46 -4.05
CA ILE A 105 -21.59 -5.86 -3.48
C ILE A 105 -22.73 -6.82 -3.77
N ALA A 106 -23.60 -7.09 -2.79
CA ALA A 106 -24.73 -7.98 -2.97
C ALA A 106 -25.63 -7.51 -4.14
N THR A 107 -26.35 -8.46 -4.72
CA THR A 107 -27.18 -8.19 -5.92
C THR A 107 -28.33 -7.22 -5.66
N THR A 108 -28.76 -7.10 -4.41
CA THR A 108 -29.77 -6.13 -3.96
C THR A 108 -29.31 -4.67 -4.15
N ASN A 109 -27.97 -4.46 -4.19
CA ASN A 109 -27.34 -3.17 -4.49
C ASN A 109 -27.91 -2.01 -3.64
N THR A 110 -28.18 -2.26 -2.37
CA THR A 110 -28.69 -1.26 -1.42
C THR A 110 -27.52 -0.47 -0.80
N ASN A 111 -27.83 0.64 -0.14
CA ASN A 111 -26.85 1.39 0.64
C ASN A 111 -26.18 0.52 1.70
N LYS A 112 -26.93 -0.40 2.32
CA LYS A 112 -26.40 -1.36 3.29
C LYS A 112 -25.30 -2.24 2.65
N ASP A 113 -25.57 -2.81 1.48
CA ASP A 113 -24.62 -3.66 0.76
C ASP A 113 -23.32 -2.91 0.43
N TYR A 114 -23.45 -1.62 0.11
CA TYR A 114 -22.30 -0.76 -0.16
C TYR A 114 -21.47 -0.51 1.10
N HIS A 115 -22.11 -0.24 2.24
CA HIS A 115 -21.42 -0.08 3.52
C HIS A 115 -20.73 -1.37 3.97
N GLU A 116 -21.34 -2.53 3.75
CA GLU A 116 -20.72 -3.83 4.06
C GLU A 116 -19.49 -4.09 3.18
N ALA A 117 -19.54 -3.74 1.89
CA ALA A 117 -18.39 -3.85 1.00
C ALA A 117 -17.24 -2.93 1.44
N MET A 118 -17.56 -1.68 1.80
CA MET A 118 -16.60 -0.72 2.33
C MET A 118 -15.98 -1.22 3.65
N TYR A 119 -16.78 -1.79 4.54
CA TYR A 119 -16.32 -2.34 5.82
C TYR A 119 -15.33 -3.51 5.61
N ARG A 120 -15.63 -4.44 4.68
CA ARG A 120 -14.68 -5.50 4.32
C ARG A 120 -13.36 -4.94 3.80
N ALA A 121 -13.42 -3.95 2.91
CA ALA A 121 -12.22 -3.29 2.40
C ALA A 121 -11.39 -2.61 3.50
N GLN A 122 -12.05 -2.00 4.50
CA GLN A 122 -11.35 -1.43 5.67
C GLN A 122 -10.66 -2.50 6.51
N GLN A 123 -11.33 -3.63 6.76
CA GLN A 123 -10.73 -4.75 7.49
C GLN A 123 -9.45 -5.24 6.80
N ASP A 124 -9.50 -5.38 5.48
CA ASP A 124 -8.37 -5.85 4.68
C ASP A 124 -7.23 -4.83 4.62
N ALA A 125 -7.55 -3.54 4.45
CA ALA A 125 -6.54 -2.47 4.50
C ALA A 125 -5.85 -2.39 5.89
N ARG A 126 -6.60 -2.55 6.99
CA ARG A 126 -6.04 -2.64 8.34
C ARG A 126 -5.18 -3.90 8.51
N ALA A 127 -5.56 -5.02 7.91
CA ALA A 127 -4.73 -6.23 7.89
C ALA A 127 -3.39 -5.98 7.20
N ALA A 128 -3.39 -5.24 6.06
CA ALA A 128 -2.17 -4.86 5.37
C ALA A 128 -1.26 -3.96 6.24
N VAL A 129 -1.83 -2.98 6.96
CA VAL A 129 -1.06 -2.15 7.90
C VAL A 129 -0.40 -3.02 8.99
N ARG A 130 -1.16 -3.94 9.61
CA ARG A 130 -0.61 -4.85 10.64
C ARG A 130 0.47 -5.76 10.05
N PHE A 131 0.27 -6.28 8.84
CA PHE A 131 1.27 -7.10 8.15
C PHE A 131 2.59 -6.35 7.98
N PHE A 132 2.56 -5.10 7.52
CA PHE A 132 3.77 -4.32 7.32
C PHE A 132 4.43 -3.87 8.61
N ARG A 133 3.68 -3.52 9.66
CA ARG A 133 4.24 -3.27 10.99
C ARG A 133 4.98 -4.49 11.53
N LYS A 134 4.38 -5.67 11.44
CA LYS A 134 5.01 -6.93 11.87
C LYS A 134 6.26 -7.28 11.05
N ASN A 135 6.30 -6.93 9.78
CA ASN A 135 7.38 -7.25 8.85
C ASN A 135 8.28 -6.05 8.50
N ALA A 136 8.23 -4.97 9.28
CA ALA A 136 8.91 -3.71 8.97
C ALA A 136 10.42 -3.90 8.74
N SER A 137 11.10 -4.65 9.60
CA SER A 137 12.52 -4.96 9.45
C SER A 137 12.82 -5.73 8.17
N LYS A 138 11.98 -6.71 7.81
CA LYS A 138 12.16 -7.52 6.59
C LYS A 138 12.15 -6.69 5.31
N TYR A 139 11.28 -5.67 5.24
CA TYR A 139 11.10 -4.82 4.06
C TYR A 139 11.81 -3.46 4.18
N GLY A 140 12.55 -3.23 5.26
CA GLY A 140 13.28 -1.98 5.49
C GLY A 140 12.37 -0.76 5.61
N ILE A 141 11.25 -0.90 6.31
CA ILE A 141 10.18 0.10 6.50
C ILE A 141 10.30 0.71 7.89
N ASP A 142 9.99 2.00 8.00
CA ASP A 142 9.70 2.63 9.26
C ASP A 142 8.23 2.38 9.64
N GLU A 143 8.00 1.59 10.68
CA GLU A 143 6.66 1.20 11.15
C GLU A 143 5.81 2.38 11.63
N ASN A 144 6.45 3.52 11.93
CA ASN A 144 5.80 4.76 12.34
C ASN A 144 5.49 5.69 11.15
N GLN A 145 5.93 5.36 9.93
CA GLN A 145 5.74 6.13 8.73
C GLN A 145 5.03 5.31 7.64
N ILE A 146 3.85 4.80 7.96
CA ILE A 146 2.97 4.07 7.03
C ILE A 146 1.81 4.98 6.66
N PHE A 147 1.73 5.33 5.38
CA PHE A 147 0.71 6.19 4.79
C PHE A 147 -0.27 5.35 3.96
N LEU A 148 -1.55 5.73 4.00
CA LEU A 148 -2.58 5.15 3.14
C LEU A 148 -2.88 6.10 1.98
N ALA A 149 -3.00 5.55 0.80
CA ALA A 149 -3.44 6.26 -0.39
C ALA A 149 -4.44 5.40 -1.16
N GLY A 150 -5.30 6.01 -1.93
CA GLY A 150 -6.28 5.26 -2.71
C GLY A 150 -6.88 6.06 -3.85
N SER A 151 -7.62 5.38 -4.70
CA SER A 151 -8.37 5.95 -5.82
C SER A 151 -9.85 5.58 -5.70
N SER A 152 -10.78 6.54 -5.83
CA SER A 152 -12.23 6.29 -5.77
C SER A 152 -12.62 5.47 -4.52
N ALA A 153 -13.21 4.28 -4.66
CA ALA A 153 -13.53 3.38 -3.55
C ALA A 153 -12.34 3.15 -2.60
N GLY A 154 -11.12 3.04 -3.15
CA GLY A 154 -9.90 2.91 -2.37
C GLY A 154 -9.56 4.16 -1.55
N SER A 155 -9.89 5.37 -2.04
CA SER A 155 -9.72 6.59 -1.23
C SER A 155 -10.72 6.66 -0.07
N MET A 156 -11.96 6.24 -0.28
CA MET A 156 -12.95 6.11 0.80
C MET A 156 -12.45 5.14 1.87
N THR A 157 -11.92 4.00 1.46
CA THR A 157 -11.32 3.00 2.36
C THR A 157 -10.13 3.60 3.13
N ALA A 158 -9.20 4.27 2.44
CA ALA A 158 -8.01 4.87 3.05
C ALA A 158 -8.39 5.91 4.12
N LEU A 159 -9.33 6.81 3.82
CA LEU A 159 -9.83 7.82 4.76
C LEU A 159 -10.53 7.17 5.97
N SER A 160 -11.38 6.18 5.72
CA SER A 160 -12.09 5.48 6.79
C SER A 160 -11.12 4.76 7.74
N VAL A 161 -10.08 4.12 7.20
CA VAL A 161 -9.06 3.45 8.04
C VAL A 161 -8.24 4.44 8.86
N ALA A 162 -7.98 5.64 8.32
CA ALA A 162 -7.16 6.65 8.97
C ALA A 162 -7.91 7.46 10.05
N TYR A 163 -9.21 7.68 9.88
CA TYR A 163 -9.97 8.66 10.67
C TYR A 163 -11.21 8.13 11.37
N MET A 164 -11.71 6.92 11.03
CA MET A 164 -12.85 6.34 11.74
C MET A 164 -12.35 5.52 12.93
N ASP A 165 -12.81 5.89 14.12
CA ASP A 165 -12.59 5.12 15.33
C ASP A 165 -13.27 3.75 15.22
N GLN A 166 -12.73 2.80 15.96
CA GLN A 166 -13.26 1.44 16.09
C GLN A 166 -13.91 1.35 17.48
N ASP A 167 -15.12 1.86 17.59
CA ASP A 167 -15.97 1.56 18.75
C ASP A 167 -16.68 0.21 18.55
#